data_6af7b96ca0542da27e77927d9da1c040
#
_entry.id   6af7b96ca0542da27e77927d9da1c040
#
_cell.length_a   1.000
_cell.length_b   1.000
_cell.length_c   1.000
_cell.angle_alpha   90.00
_cell.angle_beta   90.00
_cell.angle_gamma   90.00
#
_symmetry.space_group_name_H-M   'P 1'
#
loop_
_entity.id
_entity.type
_entity.pdbx_description
1 polymer ?
#
loop_
_entity_poly.entity_id
_entity_poly.type
_entity_poly.pdbx_seq_one_letter_code
_entity_poly.pdbx_strand_id
1 'polypeptide(L)'
;AVKEVKVKVDTDKKTIPMLGIGTSLSFLIMMFNLPAPGGTSAHAVGAVLIAILLGPWASCLAVSVALAMQALLFGDGGILAFGANAFCMAVVMPFVGYAVYKLLNKWTKNRIIASFFGGYIGIVAAALTVAVLLGIQPILFKDSSGNPLYNPYPLRVTLPVMGLTHLLIGLVEGFFTAGVQEFIERLNIDNTQELTTKKLRPLLLFILALIILTPL
;
A
#
# COMPACT_ATOMS: atom_id res chain seq x y z
N ALA A 1 14.70 -8.17 4.28
CA ALA A 1 13.89 -7.30 5.15
C ALA A 1 14.35 -7.41 6.60
N VAL A 2 14.24 -8.57 7.27
CA VAL A 2 14.53 -8.74 8.73
C VAL A 2 15.93 -8.25 9.11
N LYS A 3 16.98 -8.65 8.38
CA LYS A 3 18.36 -8.19 8.66
C LYS A 3 18.50 -6.68 8.57
N GLU A 4 17.95 -6.05 7.53
CA GLU A 4 18.03 -4.61 7.32
C GLU A 4 17.27 -3.83 8.41
N VAL A 5 16.08 -4.32 8.78
CA VAL A 5 15.29 -3.73 9.85
C VAL A 5 15.98 -3.89 11.21
N LYS A 6 16.60 -5.04 11.48
CA LYS A 6 17.37 -5.27 12.70
C LYS A 6 18.50 -4.24 12.86
N VAL A 7 19.28 -4.01 11.81
CA VAL A 7 20.34 -2.98 11.84
C VAL A 7 19.78 -1.59 12.19
N LYS A 8 18.61 -1.23 11.63
CA LYS A 8 17.95 0.05 11.96
C LYS A 8 17.47 0.09 13.40
N VAL A 9 16.90 -0.98 13.91
CA VAL A 9 16.44 -1.08 15.31
C VAL A 9 17.60 -0.98 16.28
N ASP A 10 18.73 -1.62 15.96
CA ASP A 10 19.94 -1.55 16.78
C ASP A 10 20.53 -0.12 16.82
N THR A 11 20.36 0.64 15.72
CA THR A 11 20.86 2.02 15.61
C THR A 11 19.87 3.05 16.17
N ASP A 12 18.55 2.83 16.01
CA ASP A 12 17.49 3.72 16.49
C ASP A 12 16.31 2.92 17.03
N LYS A 13 16.19 2.90 18.37
CA LYS A 13 15.13 2.19 19.09
C LYS A 13 13.72 2.72 18.79
N LYS A 14 13.57 3.94 18.26
CA LYS A 14 12.28 4.49 17.79
C LYS A 14 11.74 3.77 16.57
N THR A 15 12.57 2.99 15.88
CA THR A 15 12.14 2.21 14.71
C THR A 15 11.05 1.19 15.04
N ILE A 16 11.09 0.56 16.23
CA ILE A 16 10.09 -0.45 16.64
C ILE A 16 8.67 0.16 16.75
N PRO A 17 8.44 1.21 17.56
CA PRO A 17 7.11 1.82 17.64
C PRO A 17 6.67 2.39 16.30
N MET A 18 7.57 2.94 15.48
CA MET A 18 7.23 3.44 14.15
C MET A 18 6.79 2.31 13.18
N LEU A 19 7.41 1.13 13.27
CA LEU A 19 6.96 -0.06 12.53
C LEU A 19 5.57 -0.49 12.98
N GLY A 20 5.30 -0.49 14.28
CA GLY A 20 3.97 -0.80 14.82
C GLY A 20 2.90 0.17 14.31
N ILE A 21 3.19 1.47 14.35
CA ILE A 21 2.29 2.51 13.82
C ILE A 21 2.07 2.31 12.31
N GLY A 22 3.14 2.08 11.54
CA GLY A 22 3.06 1.84 10.10
C GLY A 22 2.22 0.59 9.77
N THR A 23 2.42 -0.51 10.52
CA THR A 23 1.63 -1.74 10.37
C THR A 23 0.15 -1.50 10.65
N SER A 24 -0.16 -0.82 11.75
CA SER A 24 -1.55 -0.50 12.14
C SER A 24 -2.21 0.44 11.13
N LEU A 25 -1.47 1.43 10.62
CA LEU A 25 -1.96 2.35 9.62
C LEU A 25 -2.29 1.61 8.31
N SER A 26 -1.37 0.78 7.83
CA SER A 26 -1.60 -0.04 6.63
C SER A 26 -2.79 -0.96 6.81
N PHE A 27 -2.88 -1.65 7.95
CA PHE A 27 -4.01 -2.52 8.28
C PHE A 27 -5.35 -1.77 8.22
N LEU A 28 -5.46 -0.60 8.86
CA LEU A 28 -6.67 0.20 8.89
C LEU A 28 -7.07 0.72 7.50
N ILE A 29 -6.11 1.19 6.71
CA ILE A 29 -6.38 1.71 5.36
C ILE A 29 -6.89 0.60 4.45
N MET A 30 -6.31 -0.59 4.51
CA MET A 30 -6.72 -1.73 3.71
C MET A 30 -8.11 -2.26 4.06
N MET A 31 -8.67 -1.92 5.22
CA MET A 31 -10.06 -2.27 5.55
C MET A 31 -11.09 -1.52 4.69
N PHE A 32 -10.71 -0.40 4.07
CA PHE A 32 -11.56 0.33 3.12
C PHE A 32 -11.50 -0.32 1.75
N ASN A 33 -12.25 -1.38 1.57
CA ASN A 33 -12.18 -2.27 0.44
C ASN A 33 -13.33 -1.98 -0.54
N LEU A 34 -12.99 -1.61 -1.78
CA LEU A 34 -13.96 -1.36 -2.84
C LEU A 34 -14.07 -2.59 -3.74
N PRO A 35 -15.27 -3.14 -3.95
CA PRO A 35 -15.44 -4.28 -4.86
C PRO A 35 -15.07 -3.86 -6.29
N ALA A 36 -14.30 -4.72 -6.96
CA ALA A 36 -13.90 -4.55 -8.34
C ALA A 36 -14.44 -5.69 -9.21
N PRO A 37 -14.62 -5.47 -10.53
CA PRO A 37 -15.12 -6.50 -11.42
C PRO A 37 -14.29 -7.79 -11.38
N GLY A 38 -14.95 -8.94 -11.57
CA GLY A 38 -14.28 -10.25 -11.60
C GLY A 38 -14.03 -10.87 -10.22
N GLY A 39 -14.72 -10.38 -9.17
CA GLY A 39 -14.58 -10.91 -7.80
C GLY A 39 -13.29 -10.48 -7.11
N THR A 40 -12.65 -9.42 -7.62
CA THR A 40 -11.51 -8.77 -6.99
C THR A 40 -11.94 -7.56 -6.16
N SER A 41 -11.03 -6.99 -5.42
CA SER A 41 -11.23 -5.76 -4.68
C SER A 41 -10.05 -4.81 -4.87
N ALA A 42 -10.27 -3.54 -4.58
CA ALA A 42 -9.26 -2.51 -4.68
C ALA A 42 -9.29 -1.61 -3.44
N HIS A 43 -8.15 -1.37 -2.85
CA HIS A 43 -8.00 -0.55 -1.64
C HIS A 43 -6.63 0.15 -1.63
N ALA A 44 -6.53 1.23 -0.89
CA ALA A 44 -5.24 1.83 -0.58
C ALA A 44 -4.48 0.95 0.42
N VAL A 45 -3.16 1.09 0.48
CA VAL A 45 -2.29 0.22 1.32
C VAL A 45 -1.39 1.03 2.25
N GLY A 46 -0.95 2.23 1.84
CA GLY A 46 -0.02 3.05 2.59
C GLY A 46 1.43 2.53 2.58
N ALA A 47 1.74 1.50 1.78
CA ALA A 47 3.06 0.87 1.75
C ALA A 47 4.17 1.84 1.32
N VAL A 48 3.88 2.71 0.34
CA VAL A 48 4.87 3.69 -0.15
C VAL A 48 5.14 4.78 0.88
N LEU A 49 4.13 5.22 1.62
CA LEU A 49 4.31 6.14 2.74
C LEU A 49 5.28 5.55 3.78
N ILE A 50 5.05 4.29 4.20
CA ILE A 50 5.93 3.62 5.15
C ILE A 50 7.35 3.48 4.58
N ALA A 51 7.47 3.22 3.26
CA ALA A 51 8.76 3.13 2.59
C ALA A 51 9.51 4.48 2.55
N ILE A 52 8.81 5.59 2.38
CA ILE A 52 9.38 6.93 2.42
C ILE A 52 9.90 7.24 3.83
N LEU A 53 9.13 6.91 4.86
CA LEU A 53 9.46 7.22 6.26
C LEU A 53 10.54 6.30 6.85
N LEU A 54 10.41 4.99 6.61
CA LEU A 54 11.23 3.96 7.27
C LEU A 54 12.13 3.17 6.32
N GLY A 55 11.99 3.40 5.02
CA GLY A 55 12.67 2.64 3.97
C GLY A 55 11.88 1.40 3.51
N PRO A 56 12.15 0.92 2.26
CA PRO A 56 11.34 -0.12 1.61
C PRO A 56 11.38 -1.47 2.34
N TRP A 57 12.47 -1.85 2.97
CA TRP A 57 12.56 -3.09 3.75
C TRP A 57 11.71 -3.07 5.02
N ALA A 58 11.62 -1.89 5.68
CA ALA A 58 10.76 -1.71 6.84
C ALA A 58 9.27 -1.76 6.42
N SER A 59 8.93 -1.14 5.30
CA SER A 59 7.59 -1.22 4.71
C SER A 59 7.23 -2.67 4.35
N CYS A 60 8.15 -3.40 3.73
CA CYS A 60 7.95 -4.82 3.41
C CYS A 60 7.54 -5.63 4.66
N LEU A 61 8.24 -5.43 5.77
CA LEU A 61 7.90 -6.13 7.02
C LEU A 61 6.55 -5.67 7.59
N ALA A 62 6.32 -4.36 7.70
CA ALA A 62 5.11 -3.78 8.26
C ALA A 62 3.85 -4.23 7.49
N VAL A 63 3.88 -4.12 6.16
CA VAL A 63 2.76 -4.51 5.30
C VAL A 63 2.54 -6.03 5.29
N SER A 64 3.61 -6.83 5.31
CA SER A 64 3.47 -8.30 5.43
C SER A 64 2.76 -8.70 6.72
N VAL A 65 3.06 -8.04 7.85
CA VAL A 65 2.37 -8.28 9.12
C VAL A 65 0.91 -7.85 9.04
N ALA A 66 0.62 -6.68 8.47
CA ALA A 66 -0.75 -6.19 8.28
C ALA A 66 -1.59 -7.17 7.44
N LEU A 67 -1.05 -7.64 6.31
CA LEU A 67 -1.69 -8.63 5.43
C LEU A 67 -1.89 -9.98 6.13
N ALA A 68 -0.93 -10.43 6.93
CA ALA A 68 -1.08 -11.65 7.71
C ALA A 68 -2.22 -11.53 8.73
N MET A 69 -2.33 -10.40 9.42
CA MET A 69 -3.44 -10.13 10.34
C MET A 69 -4.79 -10.12 9.62
N GLN A 70 -4.89 -9.48 8.45
CA GLN A 70 -6.12 -9.48 7.65
C GLN A 70 -6.52 -10.89 7.19
N ALA A 71 -5.58 -11.65 6.65
CA ALA A 71 -5.85 -13.01 6.20
C ALA A 71 -6.26 -13.95 7.34
N LEU A 72 -5.63 -13.83 8.52
CA LEU A 72 -5.88 -14.70 9.66
C LEU A 72 -7.12 -14.31 10.48
N LEU A 73 -7.38 -13.00 10.67
CA LEU A 73 -8.45 -12.52 11.55
C LEU A 73 -9.77 -12.31 10.79
N PHE A 74 -9.69 -11.86 9.53
CA PHE A 74 -10.85 -11.48 8.74
C PHE A 74 -11.05 -12.35 7.49
N GLY A 75 -10.07 -13.21 7.15
CA GLY A 75 -10.10 -13.97 5.91
C GLY A 75 -9.89 -13.13 4.64
N ASP A 76 -9.59 -11.83 4.81
CA ASP A 76 -9.42 -10.91 3.69
C ASP A 76 -8.12 -11.21 2.92
N GLY A 77 -8.20 -11.18 1.59
CA GLY A 77 -7.12 -11.58 0.69
C GLY A 77 -6.85 -13.10 0.66
N GLY A 78 -7.41 -13.87 1.60
CA GLY A 78 -7.29 -15.32 1.68
C GLY A 78 -5.92 -15.84 2.13
N ILE A 79 -5.90 -16.86 2.99
CA ILE A 79 -4.65 -17.44 3.52
C ILE A 79 -3.80 -18.05 2.40
N LEU A 80 -4.43 -18.72 1.43
CA LEU A 80 -3.72 -19.36 0.30
C LEU A 80 -3.12 -18.32 -0.65
N ALA A 81 -3.72 -17.15 -0.79
CA ALA A 81 -3.23 -16.07 -1.63
C ALA A 81 -2.24 -15.14 -0.90
N PHE A 82 -1.98 -15.36 0.41
CA PHE A 82 -1.12 -14.50 1.22
C PHE A 82 0.24 -14.23 0.58
N GLY A 83 0.89 -15.27 0.04
CA GLY A 83 2.20 -15.12 -0.61
C GLY A 83 2.17 -14.20 -1.82
N ALA A 84 1.14 -14.30 -2.66
CA ALA A 84 0.95 -13.44 -3.83
C ALA A 84 0.65 -11.99 -3.40
N ASN A 85 -0.25 -11.80 -2.42
CA ASN A 85 -0.60 -10.49 -1.87
C ASN A 85 0.63 -9.82 -1.22
N ALA A 86 1.40 -10.56 -0.40
CA ALA A 86 2.61 -10.06 0.21
C ALA A 86 3.67 -9.69 -0.84
N PHE A 87 3.84 -10.48 -1.89
CA PHE A 87 4.75 -10.14 -2.98
C PHE A 87 4.34 -8.84 -3.69
N CYS A 88 3.07 -8.69 -4.03
CA CYS A 88 2.60 -7.52 -4.77
C CYS A 88 2.58 -6.26 -3.89
N MET A 89 2.00 -6.33 -2.68
CA MET A 89 1.74 -5.16 -1.83
C MET A 89 2.87 -4.86 -0.85
N ALA A 90 3.58 -5.87 -0.35
CA ALA A 90 4.66 -5.66 0.60
C ALA A 90 6.06 -5.63 -0.05
N VAL A 91 6.21 -6.09 -1.31
CA VAL A 91 7.49 -6.01 -2.02
C VAL A 91 7.39 -5.07 -3.22
N VAL A 92 6.62 -5.43 -4.26
CA VAL A 92 6.57 -4.64 -5.50
C VAL A 92 6.19 -3.19 -5.23
N MET A 93 5.08 -2.97 -4.52
CA MET A 93 4.56 -1.64 -4.26
C MET A 93 5.55 -0.70 -3.56
N PRO A 94 6.12 -1.03 -2.39
CA PRO A 94 7.01 -0.12 -1.69
C PRO A 94 8.34 0.08 -2.41
N PHE A 95 8.88 -0.93 -3.09
CA PHE A 95 10.15 -0.80 -3.81
C PHE A 95 10.00 0.06 -5.06
N VAL A 96 8.98 -0.19 -5.88
CA VAL A 96 8.71 0.61 -7.09
C VAL A 96 8.34 2.03 -6.70
N GLY A 97 7.39 2.21 -5.76
CA GLY A 97 6.94 3.54 -5.33
C GLY A 97 8.07 4.36 -4.69
N TYR A 98 8.91 3.75 -3.87
CA TYR A 98 10.07 4.41 -3.28
C TYR A 98 11.13 4.80 -4.32
N ALA A 99 11.36 3.95 -5.32
CA ALA A 99 12.27 4.28 -6.42
C ALA A 99 11.76 5.49 -7.22
N VAL A 100 10.46 5.52 -7.54
CA VAL A 100 9.80 6.66 -8.21
C VAL A 100 9.89 7.92 -7.34
N TYR A 101 9.57 7.81 -6.04
CA TYR A 101 9.72 8.92 -5.09
C TYR A 101 11.14 9.50 -5.11
N LYS A 102 12.17 8.64 -4.96
CA LYS A 102 13.56 9.10 -4.96
C LYS A 102 13.95 9.79 -6.26
N LEU A 103 13.55 9.22 -7.39
CA LEU A 103 13.85 9.76 -8.71
C LEU A 103 13.22 11.14 -8.90
N LEU A 104 11.91 11.24 -8.66
CA LEU A 104 11.17 12.50 -8.81
C LEU A 104 11.61 13.56 -7.80
N ASN A 105 11.87 13.19 -6.55
CA ASN A 105 12.36 14.13 -5.55
C ASN A 105 13.74 14.71 -5.92
N LYS A 106 14.60 13.89 -6.56
CA LYS A 106 15.89 14.37 -7.08
C LYS A 106 15.71 15.39 -8.20
N TRP A 107 14.74 15.20 -9.08
CA TRP A 107 14.52 16.07 -10.26
C TRP A 107 13.70 17.31 -9.92
N THR A 108 12.57 17.13 -9.25
CA THR A 108 11.64 18.24 -8.97
C THR A 108 11.99 19.05 -7.73
N LYS A 109 12.77 18.45 -6.80
CA LYS A 109 13.03 18.97 -5.45
C LYS A 109 11.74 19.25 -4.67
N ASN A 110 10.62 18.65 -5.09
CA ASN A 110 9.31 18.81 -4.48
C ASN A 110 8.86 17.44 -3.92
N ARG A 111 8.89 17.33 -2.60
CA ARG A 111 8.57 16.09 -1.90
C ARG A 111 7.11 15.69 -2.02
N ILE A 112 6.20 16.66 -2.06
CA ILE A 112 4.76 16.41 -2.18
C ILE A 112 4.46 15.73 -3.53
N ILE A 113 4.96 16.31 -4.62
CA ILE A 113 4.81 15.75 -5.97
C ILE A 113 5.46 14.37 -6.04
N ALA A 114 6.66 14.21 -5.50
CA ALA A 114 7.36 12.94 -5.50
C ALA A 114 6.63 11.87 -4.68
N SER A 115 6.05 12.23 -3.53
CA SER A 115 5.26 11.32 -2.68
C SER A 115 3.96 10.90 -3.35
N PHE A 116 3.26 11.85 -3.99
CA PHE A 116 2.04 11.56 -4.74
C PHE A 116 2.30 10.52 -5.84
N PHE A 117 3.24 10.81 -6.72
CA PHE A 117 3.54 9.89 -7.83
C PHE A 117 4.20 8.59 -7.35
N GLY A 118 4.96 8.61 -6.27
CA GLY A 118 5.47 7.41 -5.62
C GLY A 118 4.34 6.48 -5.19
N GLY A 119 3.36 6.98 -4.44
CA GLY A 119 2.17 6.24 -4.02
C GLY A 119 1.35 5.75 -5.20
N TYR A 120 1.02 6.66 -6.12
CA TYR A 120 0.24 6.38 -7.32
C TYR A 120 0.84 5.25 -8.17
N ILE A 121 2.10 5.39 -8.57
CA ILE A 121 2.75 4.40 -9.44
C ILE A 121 3.04 3.10 -8.68
N GLY A 122 3.35 3.18 -7.38
CA GLY A 122 3.57 2.01 -6.55
C GLY A 122 2.36 1.08 -6.51
N ILE A 123 1.16 1.62 -6.25
CA ILE A 123 -0.05 0.79 -6.18
C ILE A 123 -0.48 0.26 -7.55
N VAL A 124 -0.33 1.07 -8.62
CA VAL A 124 -0.61 0.62 -9.99
C VAL A 124 0.32 -0.53 -10.39
N ALA A 125 1.62 -0.44 -10.05
CA ALA A 125 2.58 -1.51 -10.30
C ALA A 125 2.21 -2.80 -9.55
N ALA A 126 1.79 -2.70 -8.29
CA ALA A 126 1.29 -3.85 -7.52
C ALA A 126 0.07 -4.48 -8.19
N ALA A 127 -0.91 -3.67 -8.58
CA ALA A 127 -2.13 -4.13 -9.24
C ALA A 127 -1.86 -4.84 -10.58
N LEU A 128 -0.97 -4.28 -11.40
CA LEU A 128 -0.57 -4.93 -12.65
C LEU A 128 0.18 -6.26 -12.38
N THR A 129 0.95 -6.34 -11.31
CA THR A 129 1.59 -7.59 -10.90
C THR A 129 0.55 -8.65 -10.50
N VAL A 130 -0.46 -8.26 -9.70
CA VAL A 130 -1.61 -9.15 -9.39
C VAL A 130 -2.33 -9.57 -10.66
N ALA A 131 -2.59 -8.64 -11.57
CA ALA A 131 -3.25 -8.94 -12.85
C ALA A 131 -2.49 -9.99 -13.67
N VAL A 132 -1.16 -9.91 -13.69
CA VAL A 132 -0.31 -10.93 -14.34
C VAL A 132 -0.43 -12.27 -13.63
N LEU A 133 -0.29 -12.29 -12.29
CA LEU A 133 -0.38 -13.53 -11.51
C LEU A 133 -1.73 -14.23 -11.68
N LEU A 134 -2.83 -13.46 -11.74
CA LEU A 134 -4.16 -14.00 -11.99
C LEU A 134 -4.32 -14.46 -13.44
N GLY A 135 -3.90 -13.62 -14.39
CA GLY A 135 -4.16 -13.84 -15.80
C GLY A 135 -3.35 -14.96 -16.46
N ILE A 136 -2.25 -15.41 -15.83
CA ILE A 136 -1.48 -16.57 -16.30
C ILE A 136 -2.07 -17.91 -15.78
N GLN A 137 -2.89 -17.90 -14.74
CA GLN A 137 -3.44 -19.13 -14.14
C GLN A 137 -4.25 -19.98 -15.12
N PRO A 138 -5.13 -19.42 -15.99
CA PRO A 138 -5.87 -20.22 -16.97
C PRO A 138 -4.99 -20.96 -17.98
N ILE A 139 -3.75 -20.50 -18.15
CA ILE A 139 -2.77 -21.12 -19.06
C ILE A 139 -2.04 -22.27 -18.35
N LEU A 140 -1.64 -22.02 -17.07
CA LEU A 140 -0.77 -22.92 -16.32
C LEU A 140 -1.53 -24.02 -15.58
N PHE A 141 -2.75 -23.74 -15.11
CA PHE A 141 -3.51 -24.64 -14.23
C PHE A 141 -4.85 -25.00 -14.84
N LYS A 142 -4.94 -26.21 -15.41
CA LYS A 142 -6.12 -26.76 -16.06
C LYS A 142 -6.47 -28.13 -15.47
N ASP A 143 -7.77 -28.44 -15.50
CA ASP A 143 -8.28 -29.78 -15.19
C ASP A 143 -8.04 -30.76 -16.36
N SER A 144 -8.41 -32.01 -16.18
CA SER A 144 -8.31 -33.06 -17.21
C SER A 144 -9.15 -32.77 -18.47
N SER A 145 -10.15 -31.89 -18.37
CA SER A 145 -11.02 -31.45 -19.45
C SER A 145 -10.53 -30.18 -20.14
N GLY A 146 -9.41 -29.61 -19.68
CA GLY A 146 -8.82 -28.39 -20.23
C GLY A 146 -9.40 -27.09 -19.68
N ASN A 147 -10.32 -27.14 -18.67
CA ASN A 147 -10.88 -25.95 -18.05
C ASN A 147 -9.92 -25.36 -16.99
N PRO A 148 -9.92 -24.03 -16.79
CA PRO A 148 -9.15 -23.40 -15.73
C PRO A 148 -9.55 -23.92 -14.34
N LEU A 149 -8.59 -24.33 -13.51
CA LEU A 149 -8.82 -24.82 -12.15
C LEU A 149 -9.14 -23.71 -11.13
N TYR A 150 -8.58 -22.51 -11.33
CA TYR A 150 -8.69 -21.41 -10.36
C TYR A 150 -9.32 -20.19 -11.01
N ASN A 151 -8.49 -19.20 -11.41
CA ASN A 151 -9.01 -18.02 -12.07
C ASN A 151 -9.36 -18.30 -13.54
N PRO A 152 -10.60 -18.06 -13.99
CA PRO A 152 -11.01 -18.30 -15.38
C PRO A 152 -10.61 -17.16 -16.34
N TYR A 153 -10.19 -15.99 -15.82
CA TYR A 153 -9.97 -14.80 -16.62
C TYR A 153 -8.53 -14.70 -17.15
N PRO A 154 -8.34 -14.65 -18.49
CA PRO A 154 -7.01 -14.52 -19.09
C PRO A 154 -6.43 -13.09 -18.94
N LEU A 155 -5.15 -12.91 -19.23
CA LEU A 155 -4.44 -11.63 -19.14
C LEU A 155 -5.15 -10.45 -19.84
N ARG A 156 -5.77 -10.72 -20.99
CA ARG A 156 -6.55 -9.70 -21.75
C ARG A 156 -7.72 -9.13 -20.96
N VAL A 157 -8.19 -9.81 -19.91
CA VAL A 157 -9.25 -9.37 -19.01
C VAL A 157 -8.67 -8.82 -17.73
N THR A 158 -7.74 -9.53 -17.09
CA THR A 158 -7.20 -9.15 -15.78
C THR A 158 -6.39 -7.86 -15.83
N LEU A 159 -5.60 -7.62 -16.90
CA LEU A 159 -4.80 -6.40 -17.02
C LEU A 159 -5.65 -5.12 -17.11
N PRO A 160 -6.63 -5.01 -18.01
CA PRO A 160 -7.46 -3.79 -18.08
C PRO A 160 -8.34 -3.63 -16.83
N VAL A 161 -8.90 -4.69 -16.27
CA VAL A 161 -9.75 -4.61 -15.08
C VAL A 161 -8.95 -4.10 -13.89
N MET A 162 -7.83 -4.74 -13.57
CA MET A 162 -6.98 -4.33 -12.45
C MET A 162 -6.31 -2.97 -12.71
N GLY A 163 -5.88 -2.72 -13.95
CA GLY A 163 -5.27 -1.44 -14.31
C GLY A 163 -6.24 -0.28 -14.15
N LEU A 164 -7.41 -0.32 -14.76
CA LEU A 164 -8.40 0.78 -14.70
C LEU A 164 -8.89 1.05 -13.28
N THR A 165 -9.20 0.01 -12.50
CA THR A 165 -9.63 0.19 -11.11
C THR A 165 -8.53 0.83 -10.27
N HIS A 166 -7.28 0.41 -10.45
CA HIS A 166 -6.17 0.94 -9.64
C HIS A 166 -5.60 2.27 -10.15
N LEU A 167 -5.94 2.72 -11.36
CA LEU A 167 -5.73 4.12 -11.75
C LEU A 167 -6.56 5.08 -10.89
N LEU A 168 -7.79 4.70 -10.51
CA LEU A 168 -8.64 5.50 -9.61
C LEU A 168 -8.17 5.40 -8.16
N ILE A 169 -7.94 4.19 -7.66
CA ILE A 169 -7.44 3.97 -6.30
C ILE A 169 -6.04 4.57 -6.11
N GLY A 170 -5.24 4.59 -7.17
CA GLY A 170 -3.93 5.24 -7.17
C GLY A 170 -3.99 6.73 -6.84
N LEU A 171 -5.05 7.44 -7.25
CA LEU A 171 -5.25 8.82 -6.83
C LEU A 171 -5.42 8.92 -5.31
N VAL A 172 -6.22 8.02 -4.72
CA VAL A 172 -6.41 7.97 -3.26
C VAL A 172 -5.09 7.69 -2.55
N GLU A 173 -4.35 6.66 -2.98
CA GLU A 173 -3.04 6.31 -2.44
C GLU A 173 -2.02 7.44 -2.59
N GLY A 174 -1.98 8.10 -3.75
CA GLY A 174 -1.10 9.23 -4.02
C GLY A 174 -1.38 10.43 -3.13
N PHE A 175 -2.64 10.85 -3.03
CA PHE A 175 -3.05 11.96 -2.16
C PHE A 175 -2.83 11.64 -0.68
N PHE A 176 -3.13 10.42 -0.26
CA PHE A 176 -2.87 9.95 1.09
C PHE A 176 -1.38 10.01 1.42
N THR A 177 -0.54 9.43 0.57
CA THR A 177 0.92 9.41 0.76
C THR A 177 1.49 10.83 0.82
N ALA A 178 1.09 11.72 -0.11
CA ALA A 178 1.55 13.09 -0.13
C ALA A 178 1.04 13.91 1.07
N GLY A 179 -0.22 13.76 1.42
CA GLY A 179 -0.84 14.50 2.52
C GLY A 179 -0.26 14.15 3.90
N VAL A 180 -0.06 12.86 4.15
CA VAL A 180 0.54 12.41 5.42
C VAL A 180 2.03 12.77 5.49
N GLN A 181 2.76 12.65 4.38
CA GLN A 181 4.15 13.07 4.30
C GLN A 181 4.31 14.57 4.62
N GLU A 182 3.51 15.42 3.99
CA GLU A 182 3.50 16.86 4.23
C GLU A 182 3.12 17.19 5.69
N PHE A 183 2.14 16.50 6.24
CA PHE A 183 1.73 16.68 7.64
C PHE A 183 2.87 16.37 8.62
N ILE A 184 3.57 15.25 8.42
CA ILE A 184 4.69 14.85 9.28
C ILE A 184 5.84 15.87 9.16
N GLU A 185 6.13 16.37 7.97
CA GLU A 185 7.16 17.37 7.78
C GLU A 185 6.84 18.68 8.51
N ARG A 186 5.59 19.14 8.44
CA ARG A 186 5.16 20.33 9.18
C ARG A 186 5.26 20.15 10.69
N LEU A 187 4.95 18.95 11.22
CA LEU A 187 5.13 18.66 12.64
C LEU A 187 6.60 18.72 13.07
N ASN A 188 7.51 18.24 12.24
CA ASN A 188 8.94 18.24 12.54
C ASN A 188 9.57 19.65 12.49
N ILE A 189 9.03 20.53 11.65
CA ILE A 189 9.48 21.94 11.58
C ILE A 189 9.00 22.72 12.81
N ASP A 190 7.84 22.39 13.34
CA ASP A 190 7.19 23.10 14.45
C ASP A 190 7.51 22.55 15.84
N ASN A 191 8.53 21.70 15.99
CA ASN A 191 8.90 21.04 17.26
C ASN A 191 9.21 21.99 18.44
N THR A 192 9.04 23.32 18.26
CA THR A 192 9.16 24.35 19.32
C THR A 192 7.80 24.90 19.77
N GLN A 193 6.68 24.48 19.18
CA GLN A 193 5.34 24.93 19.57
C GLN A 193 4.41 23.76 19.85
N GLU A 194 3.65 23.86 20.96
CA GLU A 194 2.61 22.90 21.36
C GLU A 194 1.68 22.54 20.19
N LEU A 195 1.39 21.23 20.07
CA LEU A 195 0.42 20.67 19.15
C LEU A 195 -0.99 21.26 19.44
N THR A 196 -1.30 22.37 18.80
CA THR A 196 -2.63 22.97 18.92
C THR A 196 -3.64 22.18 18.08
N THR A 197 -4.84 22.00 18.58
CA THR A 197 -5.99 21.35 17.90
C THR A 197 -6.25 21.90 16.50
N LYS A 198 -5.90 23.18 16.24
CA LYS A 198 -5.96 23.76 14.89
C LYS A 198 -5.05 23.07 13.87
N LYS A 199 -3.85 22.61 14.27
CA LYS A 199 -2.90 21.93 13.37
C LYS A 199 -3.29 20.47 13.09
N LEU A 200 -4.01 19.83 14.03
CA LEU A 200 -4.51 18.47 13.87
C LEU A 200 -5.84 18.41 13.07
N ARG A 201 -6.53 19.55 12.93
CA ARG A 201 -7.86 19.64 12.29
C ARG A 201 -7.91 19.05 10.88
N PRO A 202 -6.96 19.30 9.95
CA PRO A 202 -7.00 18.68 8.61
C PRO A 202 -6.84 17.15 8.65
N LEU A 203 -6.00 16.62 9.53
CA LEU A 203 -5.85 15.18 9.72
C LEU A 203 -7.10 14.55 10.32
N LEU A 204 -7.69 15.18 11.34
CA LEU A 204 -8.96 14.74 11.95
C LEU A 204 -10.11 14.78 10.94
N LEU A 205 -10.19 15.82 10.10
CA LEU A 205 -11.20 15.90 9.04
C LEU A 205 -10.98 14.84 7.97
N PHE A 206 -9.74 14.53 7.62
CA PHE A 206 -9.41 13.47 6.68
C PHE A 206 -9.79 12.09 7.24
N ILE A 207 -9.45 11.80 8.51
CA ILE A 207 -9.84 10.55 9.19
C ILE A 207 -11.37 10.46 9.28
N LEU A 208 -12.05 11.56 9.63
CA LEU A 208 -13.51 11.60 9.70
C LEU A 208 -14.15 11.36 8.33
N ALA A 209 -13.60 11.95 7.26
CA ALA A 209 -14.05 11.70 5.90
C ALA A 209 -13.86 10.24 5.48
N LEU A 210 -12.74 9.62 5.84
CA LEU A 210 -12.53 8.19 5.64
C LEU A 210 -13.58 7.36 6.39
N ILE A 211 -13.88 7.67 7.65
CA ILE A 211 -14.90 6.97 8.45
C ILE A 211 -16.29 7.10 7.82
N ILE A 212 -16.66 8.29 7.33
CA ILE A 212 -17.97 8.54 6.71
C ILE A 212 -18.09 7.83 5.35
N LEU A 213 -16.99 7.70 4.62
CA LEU A 213 -16.96 7.03 3.30
C LEU A 213 -16.89 5.51 3.42
N THR A 214 -16.72 4.96 4.62
CA THR A 214 -16.77 3.51 4.84
C THR A 214 -18.21 3.02 4.73
N PRO A 215 -18.55 2.16 3.79
CA PRO A 215 -19.80 1.42 3.89
C PRO A 215 -19.70 0.48 5.09
N LEU A 216 -20.53 0.68 6.09
CA LEU A 216 -20.77 -0.25 7.20
C LEU A 216 -21.42 -1.52 6.68
#